data_84806c2d2197d53b18fbff2662f2b721
#
_entry.id   84806c2d2197d53b18fbff2662f2b721
#
_cell.length_a   1.000
_cell.length_b   1.000
_cell.length_c   1.000
_cell.angle_alpha   90.00
_cell.angle_beta   90.00
_cell.angle_gamma   90.00
#
_symmetry.space_group_name_H-M   'P 1'
#
loop_
_entity.id
_entity.type
_entity.pdbx_description
1 polymer ?
#
loop_
_entity_poly.entity_id
_entity_poly.type
_entity_poly.pdbx_seq_one_letter_code
_entity_poly.pdbx_strand_id
1 'polypeptide(L)'
;MKKIKLYFASPLFTVMEQWFNRDVVEELRNQIGFLPKSEQVDISIYLPQENEAINDKSAYANSTMIAQADTQELLESDIVLAILDGVTVDAGVASEIGVAYAKGIPVIGLYSDSRQGTHGNVKKIEALDEIAESQFAYINLYTAGLVKLNGVITGNITDFVDTILEDVKKLIEDKLEEVE
;
A
#
# COMPACT_ATOMS: atom_id res chain seq x y z
N MET A 1 -0.33 13.33 22.41
CA MET A 1 -1.32 13.18 21.35
C MET A 1 -1.29 11.71 20.93
N LYS A 2 -2.42 11.07 20.72
CA LYS A 2 -2.48 9.69 20.20
C LYS A 2 -1.94 9.65 18.79
N LYS A 3 -1.34 8.53 18.40
CA LYS A 3 -0.68 8.40 17.09
C LYS A 3 -1.43 7.43 16.20
N ILE A 4 -1.52 7.77 14.92
CA ILE A 4 -1.91 6.88 13.83
C ILE A 4 -0.78 6.89 12.81
N LYS A 5 -0.30 5.72 12.44
CA LYS A 5 0.80 5.58 11.49
C LYS A 5 0.38 4.69 10.33
N LEU A 6 0.59 5.14 9.13
CA LEU A 6 0.40 4.36 7.92
C LEU A 6 1.77 4.07 7.29
N TYR A 7 1.94 2.86 6.75
CA TYR A 7 3.13 2.45 6.01
C TYR A 7 2.80 2.35 4.52
N PHE A 8 3.56 3.02 3.66
CA PHE A 8 3.33 3.00 2.21
C PHE A 8 4.30 2.03 1.54
N ALA A 9 3.87 0.79 1.33
CA ALA A 9 4.59 -0.29 0.68
C ALA A 9 4.49 -0.15 -0.85
N SER A 10 5.57 0.22 -1.52
CA SER A 10 5.56 0.45 -2.97
C SER A 10 6.93 0.24 -3.59
N PRO A 11 7.01 -0.16 -4.87
CA PRO A 11 8.26 -0.06 -5.61
C PRO A 11 8.72 1.40 -5.68
N LEU A 12 10.04 1.63 -5.59
CA LEU A 12 10.60 2.99 -5.46
C LEU A 12 11.90 3.21 -6.27
N PHE A 13 12.15 2.35 -7.25
CA PHE A 13 13.45 2.32 -7.95
C PHE A 13 13.48 3.18 -9.19
N THR A 14 12.34 3.40 -9.84
CA THR A 14 12.24 4.23 -11.05
C THR A 14 11.69 5.62 -10.74
N VAL A 15 11.97 6.57 -11.64
CA VAL A 15 11.44 7.94 -11.54
C VAL A 15 9.90 7.95 -11.53
N MET A 16 9.26 7.07 -12.34
CA MET A 16 7.80 6.97 -12.38
C MET A 16 7.22 6.48 -11.06
N GLU A 17 7.82 5.45 -10.46
CA GLU A 17 7.43 4.93 -9.16
C GLU A 17 7.56 5.99 -8.07
N GLN A 18 8.71 6.67 -8.03
CA GLN A 18 8.97 7.71 -7.04
C GLN A 18 8.03 8.92 -7.16
N TRP A 19 7.66 9.31 -8.37
CA TRP A 19 6.69 10.38 -8.59
C TRP A 19 5.29 9.95 -8.16
N PHE A 20 4.85 8.80 -8.63
CA PHE A 20 3.55 8.25 -8.25
C PHE A 20 3.40 8.14 -6.73
N ASN A 21 4.39 7.56 -6.06
CA ASN A 21 4.38 7.41 -4.61
C ASN A 21 4.25 8.75 -3.89
N ARG A 22 5.03 9.74 -4.33
CA ARG A 22 5.00 11.09 -3.75
C ARG A 22 3.64 11.74 -3.94
N ASP A 23 3.13 11.75 -5.17
CA ASP A 23 1.86 12.40 -5.50
C ASP A 23 0.70 11.79 -4.70
N VAL A 24 0.65 10.45 -4.59
CA VAL A 24 -0.38 9.76 -3.81
C VAL A 24 -0.26 10.07 -2.32
N VAL A 25 0.96 10.04 -1.78
CA VAL A 25 1.17 10.31 -0.34
C VAL A 25 0.90 11.77 0.00
N GLU A 26 1.26 12.73 -0.86
CA GLU A 26 0.93 14.14 -0.67
C GLU A 26 -0.58 14.37 -0.69
N GLU A 27 -1.30 13.75 -1.64
CA GLU A 27 -2.75 13.83 -1.70
C GLU A 27 -3.42 13.23 -0.46
N LEU A 28 -2.96 12.06 -0.01
CA LEU A 28 -3.45 11.45 1.23
C LEU A 28 -3.20 12.34 2.45
N ARG A 29 -2.00 12.90 2.61
CA ARG A 29 -1.67 13.83 3.71
C ARG A 29 -2.60 15.04 3.72
N ASN A 30 -2.89 15.59 2.54
CA ASN A 30 -3.80 16.71 2.39
C ASN A 30 -5.22 16.33 2.80
N GLN A 31 -5.77 15.25 2.24
CA GLN A 31 -7.15 14.84 2.51
C GLN A 31 -7.36 14.38 3.97
N ILE A 32 -6.40 13.69 4.55
CA ILE A 32 -6.42 13.30 5.97
C ILE A 32 -6.48 14.54 6.87
N GLY A 33 -5.77 15.62 6.51
CA GLY A 33 -5.81 16.86 7.24
C GLY A 33 -7.20 17.53 7.30
N PHE A 34 -8.10 17.18 6.36
CA PHE A 34 -9.48 17.66 6.36
C PHE A 34 -10.48 16.72 7.06
N LEU A 35 -10.03 15.55 7.52
CA LEU A 35 -10.92 14.63 8.25
C LEU A 35 -11.34 15.23 9.59
N PRO A 36 -12.60 14.98 10.04
CA PRO A 36 -13.07 15.43 11.33
C PRO A 36 -12.15 14.95 12.47
N LYS A 37 -11.79 15.85 13.38
CA LYS A 37 -10.94 15.60 14.56
C LYS A 37 -9.50 15.15 14.23
N SER A 38 -9.06 15.26 12.98
CA SER A 38 -7.66 14.92 12.59
C SER A 38 -6.63 15.74 13.36
N GLU A 39 -6.96 16.99 13.73
CA GLU A 39 -6.11 17.88 14.53
C GLU A 39 -5.88 17.40 15.98
N GLN A 40 -6.65 16.42 16.46
CA GLN A 40 -6.54 15.86 17.82
C GLN A 40 -5.62 14.64 17.89
N VAL A 41 -5.18 14.12 16.74
CA VAL A 41 -4.37 12.91 16.58
C VAL A 41 -3.11 13.24 15.78
N ASP A 42 -1.99 12.64 16.12
CA ASP A 42 -0.75 12.74 15.32
C ASP A 42 -0.78 11.65 14.23
N ILE A 43 -1.07 12.05 12.98
CA ILE A 43 -1.22 11.11 11.86
C ILE A 43 -0.01 11.24 10.93
N SER A 44 0.67 10.13 10.69
CA SER A 44 1.84 10.09 9.81
C SER A 44 1.72 8.99 8.76
N ILE A 45 2.33 9.23 7.59
CA ILE A 45 2.51 8.23 6.54
C ILE A 45 4.01 8.06 6.35
N TYR A 46 4.53 6.88 6.67
CA TYR A 46 5.89 6.51 6.36
C TYR A 46 6.00 6.11 4.89
N LEU A 47 6.83 6.82 4.16
CA LEU A 47 7.16 6.54 2.77
C LEU A 47 8.65 6.18 2.71
N PRO A 48 9.03 4.91 2.42
CA PRO A 48 10.42 4.46 2.49
C PRO A 48 11.41 5.30 1.68
N GLN A 49 11.00 5.81 0.52
CA GLN A 49 11.86 6.67 -0.31
C GLN A 49 12.21 8.03 0.33
N GLU A 50 11.48 8.48 1.35
CA GLU A 50 11.75 9.71 2.11
C GLU A 50 12.71 9.47 3.28
N ASN A 51 13.05 8.22 3.60
CA ASN A 51 13.98 7.91 4.68
C ASN A 51 15.43 8.19 4.25
N GLU A 52 15.92 9.38 4.60
CA GLU A 52 17.28 9.82 4.26
C GLU A 52 18.36 8.90 4.83
N ALA A 53 18.14 8.28 6.00
CA ALA A 53 19.13 7.42 6.64
C ALA A 53 19.49 6.17 5.81
N ILE A 54 18.56 5.69 4.97
CA ILE A 54 18.77 4.52 4.09
C ILE A 54 18.88 4.90 2.61
N ASN A 55 18.46 6.09 2.21
CA ASN A 55 18.45 6.56 0.81
C ASN A 55 19.56 7.59 0.51
N ASP A 56 20.33 8.03 1.50
CA ASP A 56 21.46 8.92 1.27
C ASP A 56 22.52 8.21 0.42
N LYS A 57 22.68 8.66 -0.83
CA LYS A 57 23.65 8.12 -1.77
C LYS A 57 25.12 8.36 -1.35
N SER A 58 25.37 9.24 -0.39
CA SER A 58 26.70 9.49 0.20
C SER A 58 27.03 8.51 1.33
N ALA A 59 26.01 7.83 1.89
CA ALA A 59 26.15 6.84 2.94
C ALA A 59 25.86 5.43 2.39
N TYR A 60 26.41 4.41 3.06
CA TYR A 60 26.15 3.01 2.71
C TYR A 60 25.16 2.39 3.68
N ALA A 61 23.94 2.16 3.22
CA ALA A 61 22.99 1.31 3.91
C ALA A 61 23.07 -0.12 3.36
N ASN A 62 23.39 -1.08 4.20
CA ASN A 62 23.39 -2.49 3.80
C ASN A 62 21.99 -3.11 3.91
N SER A 63 21.82 -4.31 3.34
CA SER A 63 20.51 -5.01 3.34
C SER A 63 19.90 -5.22 4.72
N THR A 64 20.74 -5.46 5.73
CA THR A 64 20.27 -5.66 7.11
C THR A 64 19.72 -4.35 7.70
N MET A 65 20.41 -3.23 7.46
CA MET A 65 19.96 -1.92 7.94
C MET A 65 18.62 -1.51 7.29
N ILE A 66 18.48 -1.70 5.98
CA ILE A 66 17.24 -1.44 5.24
C ILE A 66 16.12 -2.31 5.82
N ALA A 67 16.33 -3.62 5.91
CA ALA A 67 15.33 -4.55 6.41
C ALA A 67 14.89 -4.24 7.85
N GLN A 68 15.83 -3.84 8.72
CA GLN A 68 15.51 -3.46 10.09
C GLN A 68 14.69 -2.17 10.17
N ALA A 69 15.10 -1.13 9.43
CA ALA A 69 14.42 0.16 9.43
C ALA A 69 12.98 0.02 8.91
N ASP A 70 12.78 -0.56 7.72
CA ASP A 70 11.47 -0.69 7.13
C ASP A 70 10.56 -1.63 7.92
N THR A 71 11.10 -2.75 8.44
CA THR A 71 10.33 -3.66 9.30
C THR A 71 9.88 -2.98 10.60
N GLN A 72 10.74 -2.17 11.23
CA GLN A 72 10.37 -1.45 12.45
C GLN A 72 9.22 -0.47 12.16
N GLU A 73 9.34 0.34 11.11
CA GLU A 73 8.33 1.31 10.71
C GLU A 73 6.98 0.62 10.39
N LEU A 74 7.03 -0.52 9.69
CA LEU A 74 5.86 -1.32 9.37
C LEU A 74 5.18 -1.87 10.63
N LEU A 75 5.94 -2.44 11.56
CA LEU A 75 5.41 -3.03 12.79
C LEU A 75 4.78 -2.01 13.74
N GLU A 76 5.15 -0.75 13.63
CA GLU A 76 4.58 0.37 14.37
C GLU A 76 3.37 0.98 13.68
N SER A 77 3.00 0.50 12.49
CA SER A 77 1.91 1.07 11.70
C SER A 77 0.56 0.45 12.02
N ASP A 78 -0.49 1.26 11.96
CA ASP A 78 -1.88 0.83 12.15
C ASP A 78 -2.46 0.24 10.85
N ILE A 79 -1.98 0.68 9.66
CA ILE A 79 -2.41 0.21 8.33
C ILE A 79 -1.21 0.18 7.40
N VAL A 80 -1.14 -0.82 6.52
CA VAL A 80 -0.21 -0.88 5.38
C VAL A 80 -0.96 -0.58 4.09
N LEU A 81 -0.46 0.39 3.32
CA LEU A 81 -0.93 0.78 1.99
C LEU A 81 -0.01 0.14 0.95
N ALA A 82 -0.50 -0.79 0.13
CA ALA A 82 0.35 -1.58 -0.76
C ALA A 82 0.06 -1.35 -2.23
N ILE A 83 1.07 -0.99 -3.01
CA ILE A 83 0.99 -0.90 -4.47
C ILE A 83 1.34 -2.26 -5.08
N LEU A 84 0.35 -2.90 -5.69
CA LEU A 84 0.45 -4.25 -6.26
C LEU A 84 0.71 -4.23 -7.78
N ASP A 85 0.67 -3.03 -8.37
CA ASP A 85 0.89 -2.82 -9.80
C ASP A 85 2.35 -3.09 -10.19
N GLY A 86 2.54 -3.48 -11.45
CA GLY A 86 3.84 -3.79 -12.02
C GLY A 86 3.79 -4.98 -12.95
N VAL A 87 4.91 -5.37 -13.52
CA VAL A 87 5.04 -6.62 -14.30
C VAL A 87 4.81 -7.82 -13.38
N THR A 88 5.29 -7.72 -12.15
CA THR A 88 4.99 -8.60 -11.00
C THR A 88 4.89 -7.71 -9.76
N VAL A 89 4.22 -8.17 -8.71
CA VAL A 89 4.30 -7.48 -7.42
C VAL A 89 5.77 -7.42 -7.00
N ASP A 90 6.21 -6.24 -6.58
CA ASP A 90 7.59 -6.05 -6.09
C ASP A 90 7.89 -6.99 -4.93
N ALA A 91 9.09 -7.55 -4.90
CA ALA A 91 9.48 -8.55 -3.90
C ALA A 91 9.54 -7.98 -2.48
N GLY A 92 9.93 -6.70 -2.33
CA GLY A 92 9.90 -5.97 -1.07
C GLY A 92 8.47 -5.80 -0.59
N VAL A 93 7.59 -5.27 -1.44
CA VAL A 93 6.16 -5.10 -1.15
C VAL A 93 5.49 -6.43 -0.78
N ALA A 94 5.79 -7.52 -1.50
CA ALA A 94 5.26 -8.85 -1.16
C ALA A 94 5.74 -9.33 0.22
N SER A 95 6.99 -9.05 0.59
CA SER A 95 7.55 -9.37 1.90
C SER A 95 6.89 -8.56 3.02
N GLU A 96 6.69 -7.27 2.80
CA GLU A 96 6.01 -6.35 3.72
C GLU A 96 4.56 -6.78 3.98
N ILE A 97 3.82 -7.16 2.93
CA ILE A 97 2.47 -7.74 3.04
C ILE A 97 2.49 -9.01 3.91
N GLY A 98 3.49 -9.86 3.73
CA GLY A 98 3.65 -11.07 4.55
C GLY A 98 3.88 -10.76 6.03
N VAL A 99 4.69 -9.75 6.33
CA VAL A 99 4.92 -9.28 7.70
C VAL A 99 3.65 -8.67 8.28
N ALA A 100 2.96 -7.81 7.53
CA ALA A 100 1.70 -7.18 7.95
C ALA A 100 0.65 -8.24 8.29
N TYR A 101 0.44 -9.23 7.41
CA TYR A 101 -0.47 -10.35 7.66
C TYR A 101 -0.12 -11.12 8.94
N ALA A 102 1.14 -11.49 9.11
CA ALA A 102 1.61 -12.25 10.27
C ALA A 102 1.42 -11.49 11.60
N LYS A 103 1.33 -10.18 11.55
CA LYS A 103 1.13 -9.30 12.70
C LYS A 103 -0.33 -8.82 12.87
N GLY A 104 -1.21 -9.18 11.95
CA GLY A 104 -2.60 -8.74 11.98
C GLY A 104 -2.79 -7.26 11.64
N ILE A 105 -1.80 -6.64 10.98
CA ILE A 105 -1.90 -5.24 10.51
C ILE A 105 -2.70 -5.26 9.20
N PRO A 106 -3.83 -4.54 9.09
CA PRO A 106 -4.64 -4.52 7.88
C PRO A 106 -3.89 -3.94 6.69
N VAL A 107 -4.17 -4.48 5.49
CA VAL A 107 -3.54 -4.05 4.25
C VAL A 107 -4.60 -3.55 3.27
N ILE A 108 -4.45 -2.32 2.78
CA ILE A 108 -5.23 -1.79 1.67
C ILE A 108 -4.33 -1.82 0.43
N GLY A 109 -4.69 -2.63 -0.56
CA GLY A 109 -3.92 -2.82 -1.78
C GLY A 109 -4.51 -2.07 -2.97
N LEU A 110 -3.66 -1.46 -3.81
CA LEU A 110 -4.04 -0.95 -5.12
C LEU A 110 -3.54 -1.92 -6.20
N TYR A 111 -4.47 -2.43 -7.02
CA TYR A 111 -4.18 -3.19 -8.22
C TYR A 111 -4.97 -2.62 -9.39
N SER A 112 -4.37 -1.68 -10.11
CA SER A 112 -5.05 -0.85 -11.12
C SER A 112 -4.83 -1.31 -12.56
N ASP A 113 -4.17 -2.46 -12.79
CA ASP A 113 -3.87 -2.95 -14.13
C ASP A 113 -5.15 -3.07 -14.98
N SER A 114 -5.23 -2.26 -16.03
CA SER A 114 -6.40 -2.19 -16.91
C SER A 114 -6.71 -3.49 -17.68
N ARG A 115 -5.77 -4.43 -17.67
CA ARG A 115 -5.95 -5.77 -18.28
C ARG A 115 -6.71 -6.71 -17.36
N GLN A 116 -6.89 -6.38 -16.07
CA GLN A 116 -7.62 -7.22 -15.15
C GLN A 116 -9.10 -7.33 -15.53
N GLY A 117 -9.60 -8.56 -15.43
CA GLY A 117 -11.02 -8.86 -15.68
C GLY A 117 -11.41 -8.84 -17.16
N THR A 118 -12.39 -9.63 -17.47
CA THR A 118 -12.92 -9.75 -18.84
C THR A 118 -14.09 -8.84 -19.10
N HIS A 119 -14.69 -8.29 -18.04
CA HIS A 119 -15.99 -7.60 -18.07
C HIS A 119 -17.08 -8.38 -18.84
N GLY A 120 -17.06 -9.73 -18.76
CA GLY A 120 -17.99 -10.62 -19.46
C GLY A 120 -17.75 -10.72 -20.97
N ASN A 121 -16.63 -10.27 -21.49
CA ASN A 121 -16.32 -10.40 -22.92
C ASN A 121 -15.91 -11.83 -23.25
N VAL A 122 -16.83 -12.59 -23.89
CA VAL A 122 -16.64 -14.00 -24.25
C VAL A 122 -15.42 -14.20 -25.14
N LYS A 123 -15.16 -13.31 -26.10
CA LYS A 123 -13.98 -13.42 -26.99
C LYS A 123 -12.66 -13.30 -26.24
N LYS A 124 -12.60 -12.48 -25.20
CA LYS A 124 -11.41 -12.41 -24.34
C LYS A 124 -11.21 -13.67 -23.53
N ILE A 125 -12.29 -14.33 -23.13
CA ILE A 125 -12.22 -15.62 -22.41
C ILE A 125 -11.76 -16.72 -23.36
N GLU A 126 -12.33 -16.78 -24.56
CA GLU A 126 -11.96 -17.76 -25.59
C GLU A 126 -10.49 -17.61 -26.01
N ALA A 127 -9.98 -16.38 -26.09
CA ALA A 127 -8.58 -16.10 -26.43
C ALA A 127 -7.56 -16.62 -25.40
N LEU A 128 -8.00 -17.03 -24.20
CA LEU A 128 -7.09 -17.64 -23.22
C LEU A 128 -6.50 -19.00 -23.68
N ASP A 129 -7.19 -19.69 -24.58
CA ASP A 129 -6.74 -20.96 -25.13
C ASP A 129 -5.72 -20.79 -26.27
N GLU A 130 -5.53 -19.55 -26.75
CA GLU A 130 -4.59 -19.26 -27.83
C GLU A 130 -3.21 -18.86 -27.28
N ILE A 131 -2.14 -19.36 -27.91
CA ILE A 131 -0.76 -19.03 -27.51
C ILE A 131 -0.48 -17.56 -27.80
N ALA A 132 0.00 -16.83 -26.79
CA ALA A 132 0.37 -15.41 -26.85
C ALA A 132 -0.80 -14.41 -27.01
N GLU A 133 -2.06 -14.85 -26.91
CA GLU A 133 -3.26 -13.99 -26.97
C GLU A 133 -3.84 -13.63 -25.59
N SER A 134 -3.25 -14.11 -24.49
CA SER A 134 -3.72 -13.77 -23.15
C SER A 134 -3.64 -12.27 -22.91
N GLN A 135 -4.78 -11.66 -22.63
CA GLN A 135 -4.95 -10.24 -22.31
C GLN A 135 -5.19 -10.00 -20.82
N PHE A 136 -4.97 -11.02 -19.98
CA PHE A 136 -5.20 -10.90 -18.55
C PHE A 136 -3.91 -10.50 -17.82
N ALA A 137 -4.07 -9.65 -16.84
CA ALA A 137 -3.00 -9.33 -15.91
C ALA A 137 -2.83 -10.49 -14.91
N TYR A 138 -1.59 -10.75 -14.58
CA TYR A 138 -1.24 -11.75 -13.57
C TYR A 138 -0.79 -11.04 -12.29
N ILE A 139 -1.44 -11.42 -11.19
CA ILE A 139 -0.97 -11.09 -9.85
C ILE A 139 -0.60 -12.38 -9.12
N ASN A 140 0.43 -12.35 -8.29
CA ASN A 140 0.75 -13.47 -7.44
C ASN A 140 -0.42 -13.74 -6.47
N LEU A 141 -1.09 -14.89 -6.64
CA LEU A 141 -2.31 -15.22 -5.88
C LEU A 141 -2.04 -15.39 -4.38
N TYR A 142 -0.85 -15.82 -3.97
CA TYR A 142 -0.51 -15.92 -2.56
C TYR A 142 -0.44 -14.52 -1.93
N THR A 143 0.27 -13.59 -2.56
CA THR A 143 0.35 -12.20 -2.10
C THR A 143 -1.02 -11.53 -2.07
N ALA A 144 -1.80 -11.64 -3.15
CA ALA A 144 -3.17 -11.11 -3.19
C ALA A 144 -4.07 -11.75 -2.13
N GLY A 145 -3.89 -13.04 -1.88
CA GLY A 145 -4.61 -13.78 -0.83
C GLY A 145 -4.32 -13.25 0.56
N LEU A 146 -3.06 -12.94 0.88
CA LEU A 146 -2.69 -12.37 2.18
C LEU A 146 -3.35 -11.00 2.40
N VAL A 147 -3.39 -10.14 1.37
CA VAL A 147 -4.11 -8.87 1.45
C VAL A 147 -5.60 -9.10 1.72
N LYS A 148 -6.26 -9.97 0.94
CA LYS A 148 -7.70 -10.25 1.08
C LYS A 148 -8.09 -10.91 2.41
N LEU A 149 -7.18 -11.65 3.04
CA LEU A 149 -7.40 -12.25 4.36
C LEU A 149 -7.34 -11.23 5.49
N ASN A 150 -6.64 -10.11 5.31
CA ASN A 150 -6.39 -9.12 6.36
C ASN A 150 -6.64 -7.69 5.89
N GLY A 151 -7.44 -7.50 4.84
CA GLY A 151 -7.72 -6.19 4.28
C GLY A 151 -8.47 -6.27 2.94
N VAL A 152 -8.23 -5.30 2.07
CA VAL A 152 -8.94 -5.15 0.81
C VAL A 152 -8.00 -4.81 -0.35
N ILE A 153 -8.35 -5.23 -1.57
CA ILE A 153 -7.71 -4.78 -2.81
C ILE A 153 -8.70 -3.92 -3.59
N THR A 154 -8.30 -2.72 -3.94
CA THR A 154 -9.04 -1.79 -4.78
C THR A 154 -8.53 -1.84 -6.22
N GLY A 155 -9.39 -1.54 -7.18
CA GLY A 155 -9.08 -1.64 -8.61
C GLY A 155 -8.74 -0.30 -9.29
N ASN A 156 -8.79 0.80 -8.56
CA ASN A 156 -8.45 2.13 -9.06
C ASN A 156 -8.03 3.04 -7.92
N ILE A 157 -7.39 4.16 -8.28
CA ILE A 157 -6.81 5.09 -7.30
C ILE A 157 -7.87 5.80 -6.45
N THR A 158 -9.05 6.10 -7.00
CA THR A 158 -10.12 6.78 -6.26
C THR A 158 -10.62 5.89 -5.13
N ASP A 159 -11.02 4.65 -5.44
CA ASP A 159 -11.46 3.70 -4.43
C ASP A 159 -10.37 3.39 -3.40
N PHE A 160 -9.09 3.40 -3.81
CA PHE A 160 -7.95 3.23 -2.92
C PHE A 160 -7.87 4.36 -1.89
N VAL A 161 -7.89 5.60 -2.36
CA VAL A 161 -7.87 6.78 -1.49
C VAL A 161 -9.10 6.83 -0.57
N ASP A 162 -10.30 6.63 -1.12
CA ASP A 162 -11.54 6.66 -0.35
C ASP A 162 -11.54 5.60 0.77
N THR A 163 -11.10 4.38 0.47
CA THR A 163 -10.97 3.30 1.48
C THR A 163 -10.01 3.67 2.60
N ILE A 164 -8.86 4.26 2.26
CA ILE A 164 -7.88 4.71 3.26
C ILE A 164 -8.49 5.79 4.16
N LEU A 165 -9.16 6.79 3.58
CA LEU A 165 -9.78 7.87 4.34
C LEU A 165 -10.88 7.39 5.28
N GLU A 166 -11.68 6.41 4.85
CA GLU A 166 -12.70 5.78 5.69
C GLU A 166 -12.07 5.04 6.88
N ASP A 167 -11.01 4.28 6.66
CA ASP A 167 -10.36 3.52 7.72
C ASP A 167 -9.57 4.43 8.66
N VAL A 168 -8.90 5.47 8.16
CA VAL A 168 -8.25 6.49 9.00
C VAL A 168 -9.27 7.23 9.86
N LYS A 169 -10.45 7.57 9.31
CA LYS A 169 -11.53 8.19 10.07
C LYS A 169 -11.99 7.31 11.23
N LYS A 170 -12.19 6.01 11.01
CA LYS A 170 -12.53 5.05 12.07
C LYS A 170 -11.44 4.99 13.14
N LEU A 171 -10.16 4.92 12.72
CA LEU A 171 -9.03 4.92 13.65
C LEU A 171 -8.97 6.19 14.51
N ILE A 172 -9.28 7.37 13.95
CA ILE A 172 -9.38 8.62 14.71
C ILE A 172 -10.47 8.49 15.78
N GLU A 173 -11.66 8.02 15.41
CA GLU A 173 -12.79 7.84 16.32
C GLU A 173 -12.43 6.84 17.43
N ASP A 174 -11.94 5.64 17.10
CA ASP A 174 -11.53 4.61 18.06
C ASP A 174 -10.44 5.10 19.03
N LYS A 175 -9.39 5.75 18.48
CA LYS A 175 -8.31 6.32 19.30
C LYS A 175 -8.83 7.39 20.26
N LEU A 176 -9.83 8.16 19.94
CA LEU A 176 -10.38 9.22 20.80
C LEU A 176 -11.34 8.64 21.86
N GLU A 177 -12.12 7.60 21.53
CA GLU A 177 -13.05 6.92 22.46
C GLU A 177 -12.36 6.13 23.58
N GLU A 178 -11.16 5.59 23.34
CA GLU A 178 -10.37 4.88 24.38
C GLU A 178 -9.98 5.76 25.61
N VAL A 179 -10.47 6.98 25.72
CA VAL A 179 -10.10 7.96 26.78
C VAL A 179 -11.24 8.21 27.77
N GLU A 180 -12.47 7.76 27.47
CA GLU A 180 -13.59 7.83 28.39
C GLU A 180 -13.70 6.58 29.27
#